data_bd26b1eaf8a4ab86686bbfa5a66a76d1
#
_entry.id   bd26b1eaf8a4ab86686bbfa5a66a76d1
#
_cell.length_a   1.000
_cell.length_b   1.000
_cell.length_c   1.000
_cell.angle_alpha   90.00
_cell.angle_beta   90.00
_cell.angle_gamma   90.00
#
_symmetry.space_group_name_H-M   'P 1'
#
loop_
_entity.id
_entity.type
_entity.pdbx_description
1 polymer ?
#
loop_
_entity_poly.entity_id
_entity_poly.type
_entity_poly.pdbx_seq_one_letter_code
_entity_poly.pdbx_strand_id
1 'polypeptide(L)'
;MNLSATSAPHSSNEAPAACGGPGGSTLPSPSGETTTVASAPASSPASSPGTTASRSPAQASTLLTSTATIPTQRAARYGKQLVSHMAHKITGFWDEEEGIGYLLFDHEGPVLGRFDVIASPSDLRLELRTTPERAAHLERVAGIHLARFGAHDGLTIAWRRSDGSEGSVQGPLTPDEVEARARERAKKAAREAAEREAAEREAGHAE
;
A
#
# COMPACT_ATOMS: atom_id res chain seq x y z
N MET A 1 -9.29 60.19 -0.72
CA MET A 1 -10.75 60.45 -0.84
C MET A 1 -11.40 59.20 -1.39
N ASN A 2 -12.32 58.78 -0.67
CA ASN A 2 -13.38 57.77 -0.80
C ASN A 2 -13.17 56.38 -0.25
N LEU A 3 -13.75 56.28 0.91
CA LEU A 3 -14.23 55.14 1.63
C LEU A 3 -15.44 54.52 0.90
N SER A 4 -15.54 53.21 0.88
CA SER A 4 -16.84 52.56 0.97
C SER A 4 -16.67 51.14 1.54
N ALA A 5 -17.12 50.99 2.73
CA ALA A 5 -17.42 49.76 3.41
C ALA A 5 -18.75 49.19 2.89
N THR A 6 -18.89 47.88 2.78
CA THR A 6 -20.19 47.20 2.76
C THR A 6 -20.06 45.80 3.32
N SER A 7 -20.46 45.64 4.55
CA SER A 7 -21.34 44.71 5.25
C SER A 7 -21.54 43.31 4.68
N ALA A 8 -21.32 42.35 5.56
CA ALA A 8 -21.82 40.96 5.55
C ALA A 8 -23.34 40.90 5.72
N PRO A 9 -23.94 39.75 5.44
CA PRO A 9 -24.91 39.22 6.38
C PRO A 9 -24.61 37.83 6.90
N HIS A 10 -24.86 37.71 8.19
CA HIS A 10 -25.12 36.46 8.92
C HIS A 10 -26.30 35.71 8.29
N SER A 11 -26.19 34.38 8.25
CA SER A 11 -27.35 33.48 8.31
C SER A 11 -27.05 32.32 9.21
N SER A 12 -27.60 32.43 10.38
CA SER A 12 -27.90 31.35 11.31
C SER A 12 -28.89 30.40 10.64
N ASN A 13 -28.67 29.12 10.68
CA ASN A 13 -29.78 28.20 10.59
C ASN A 13 -29.62 27.08 11.63
N GLU A 14 -30.66 27.01 12.38
CA GLU A 14 -31.00 26.32 13.59
C GLU A 14 -31.14 24.80 13.32
N ALA A 15 -30.80 24.01 14.31
CA ALA A 15 -31.12 22.60 14.41
C ALA A 15 -32.60 22.40 14.78
N PRO A 16 -33.21 21.30 14.49
CA PRO A 16 -34.24 20.74 15.37
C PRO A 16 -33.82 19.43 16.03
N ALA A 17 -34.16 19.41 17.30
CA ALA A 17 -33.99 18.31 18.22
C ALA A 17 -35.06 17.24 18.06
N ALA A 18 -34.68 16.04 18.48
CA ALA A 18 -35.37 15.03 19.27
C ALA A 18 -36.79 14.58 18.92
N CYS A 19 -36.92 13.27 18.91
CA CYS A 19 -37.91 12.39 19.55
C CYS A 19 -37.57 10.95 19.13
N GLY A 20 -37.31 9.97 19.96
CA GLY A 20 -37.96 9.56 21.17
C GLY A 20 -38.72 8.26 20.94
N GLY A 21 -38.34 7.20 21.61
CA GLY A 21 -39.23 6.10 21.87
C GLY A 21 -38.64 4.68 21.74
N PRO A 22 -38.88 3.87 22.76
CA PRO A 22 -38.23 2.59 23.00
C PRO A 22 -39.13 1.40 22.64
N GLY A 23 -38.52 0.27 22.43
CA GLY A 23 -39.18 -1.04 22.38
C GLY A 23 -38.14 -2.07 22.00
N GLY A 24 -37.70 -2.93 22.81
CA GLY A 24 -38.36 -3.85 23.73
C GLY A 24 -38.62 -5.18 23.04
N SER A 25 -38.00 -6.21 23.61
CA SER A 25 -38.40 -7.63 23.52
C SER A 25 -37.38 -8.54 22.82
N THR A 26 -36.65 -9.26 23.64
CA THR A 26 -36.90 -10.68 24.01
C THR A 26 -36.10 -11.69 23.18
N LEU A 27 -35.13 -12.30 23.85
CA LEU A 27 -34.56 -13.62 23.58
C LEU A 27 -35.64 -14.70 23.54
N PRO A 28 -35.42 -15.82 22.88
CA PRO A 28 -35.14 -17.00 23.69
C PRO A 28 -33.99 -17.86 23.15
N SER A 29 -33.21 -18.41 24.06
CA SER A 29 -32.49 -19.66 23.91
C SER A 29 -33.48 -20.84 23.93
N PRO A 30 -33.13 -21.95 23.29
CA PRO A 30 -33.35 -23.22 23.97
C PRO A 30 -32.09 -24.08 24.09
N SER A 31 -31.99 -24.59 25.27
CA SER A 31 -31.16 -25.71 25.72
C SER A 31 -31.66 -27.04 25.18
N GLY A 32 -30.80 -28.03 25.21
CA GLY A 32 -31.08 -29.46 25.15
C GLY A 32 -30.55 -30.10 23.88
N GLU A 33 -29.91 -31.26 23.89
CA GLU A 33 -29.77 -32.33 24.85
C GLU A 33 -28.60 -33.22 24.48
N THR A 34 -27.99 -33.75 25.46
CA THR A 34 -27.09 -34.88 25.60
C THR A 34 -27.50 -36.12 24.82
N THR A 35 -26.56 -36.77 24.09
CA THR A 35 -26.58 -38.24 23.97
C THR A 35 -25.18 -38.80 23.88
N THR A 36 -24.80 -39.47 24.95
CA THR A 36 -23.72 -40.46 25.15
C THR A 36 -24.05 -41.75 24.40
N VAL A 37 -23.06 -42.44 23.88
CA VAL A 37 -22.71 -43.88 23.95
C VAL A 37 -21.54 -44.12 22.97
N ALA A 38 -20.40 -44.52 23.42
CA ALA A 38 -19.85 -45.80 23.88
C ALA A 38 -19.26 -46.68 22.76
N SER A 39 -18.03 -47.08 23.07
CA SER A 39 -17.36 -48.35 22.74
C SER A 39 -16.50 -48.46 21.48
N ALA A 40 -15.20 -48.56 21.78
CA ALA A 40 -14.17 -49.26 20.97
C ALA A 40 -14.45 -50.80 20.91
N PRO A 41 -13.76 -51.65 20.14
CA PRO A 41 -12.31 -51.79 20.22
C PRO A 41 -11.53 -52.14 18.92
N ALA A 42 -10.22 -51.91 18.98
CA ALA A 42 -9.08 -52.68 18.49
C ALA A 42 -9.16 -53.55 17.22
N SER A 43 -8.22 -53.28 16.32
CA SER A 43 -7.34 -54.29 15.71
C SER A 43 -6.26 -53.61 14.83
N SER A 44 -5.02 -53.62 15.26
CA SER A 44 -3.86 -53.64 14.36
C SER A 44 -3.72 -55.06 13.81
N PRO A 45 -3.15 -55.32 12.61
CA PRO A 45 -1.70 -55.29 12.46
C PRO A 45 -1.15 -54.96 11.04
N ALA A 46 0.15 -54.92 11.00
CA ALA A 46 1.08 -55.26 9.94
C ALA A 46 1.70 -54.13 9.13
N SER A 47 2.92 -53.92 9.53
CA SER A 47 4.12 -53.40 8.85
C SER A 47 4.22 -53.69 7.36
N SER A 48 4.54 -52.64 6.60
CA SER A 48 5.34 -52.75 5.38
C SER A 48 6.23 -51.51 5.26
N PRO A 49 7.55 -51.66 5.09
CA PRO A 49 8.44 -50.54 4.86
C PRO A 49 8.36 -50.14 3.39
N GLY A 50 7.48 -49.21 3.09
CA GLY A 50 7.47 -48.53 1.82
C GLY A 50 8.52 -47.43 1.84
N THR A 51 9.55 -47.56 1.05
CA THR A 51 10.54 -46.53 0.68
C THR A 51 9.83 -45.25 0.29
N THR A 52 9.68 -44.33 1.22
CA THR A 52 9.23 -42.99 0.94
C THR A 52 10.43 -42.24 0.38
N ALA A 53 10.51 -42.18 -0.95
CA ALA A 53 11.27 -41.16 -1.62
C ALA A 53 10.85 -39.82 -1.00
N SER A 54 11.76 -39.21 -0.27
CA SER A 54 11.65 -37.86 0.24
C SER A 54 11.49 -36.95 -0.97
N ARG A 55 10.26 -36.74 -1.39
CA ARG A 55 9.90 -35.59 -2.18
C ARG A 55 10.16 -34.39 -1.26
N SER A 56 11.28 -33.73 -1.47
CA SER A 56 11.45 -32.36 -1.01
C SER A 56 10.16 -31.62 -1.36
N PRO A 57 9.47 -31.02 -0.40
CA PRO A 57 8.37 -30.14 -0.74
C PRO A 57 8.98 -29.08 -1.64
N ALA A 58 8.58 -29.07 -2.92
CA ALA A 58 8.79 -27.93 -3.77
C ALA A 58 8.38 -26.74 -2.91
N GLN A 59 9.33 -25.85 -2.68
CA GLN A 59 9.13 -24.62 -1.90
C GLN A 59 8.00 -23.88 -2.60
N ALA A 60 6.78 -24.11 -2.13
CA ALA A 60 5.68 -23.22 -2.43
C ALA A 60 6.14 -21.89 -1.85
N SER A 61 6.54 -20.97 -2.73
CA SER A 61 6.98 -19.62 -2.34
C SER A 61 5.82 -19.01 -1.56
N THR A 62 5.91 -19.07 -0.23
CA THR A 62 4.88 -18.54 0.65
C THR A 62 4.82 -17.05 0.40
N LEU A 63 3.73 -16.57 -0.18
CA LEU A 63 3.53 -15.14 -0.40
C LEU A 63 3.43 -14.45 0.96
N LEU A 64 4.21 -13.39 1.10
CA LEU A 64 4.17 -12.49 2.24
C LEU A 64 3.22 -11.33 1.91
N THR A 65 2.36 -10.99 2.86
CA THR A 65 1.57 -9.76 2.81
C THR A 65 2.19 -8.72 3.72
N SER A 66 2.43 -7.53 3.19
CA SER A 66 2.90 -6.38 3.95
C SER A 66 1.89 -5.24 3.82
N THR A 67 1.50 -4.63 4.93
CA THR A 67 0.48 -3.59 4.97
C THR A 67 1.02 -2.32 5.61
N ALA A 68 0.56 -1.15 5.12
CA ALA A 68 0.80 0.13 5.76
C ALA A 68 -0.50 0.94 5.76
N THR A 69 -0.79 1.60 6.87
CA THR A 69 -1.93 2.52 6.99
C THR A 69 -1.38 3.90 7.33
N ILE A 70 -1.65 4.86 6.48
CA ILE A 70 -1.09 6.20 6.55
C ILE A 70 -2.24 7.19 6.84
N PRO A 71 -2.32 7.78 8.04
CA PRO A 71 -3.33 8.78 8.35
C PRO A 71 -3.16 10.02 7.46
N THR A 72 -4.20 10.38 6.72
CA THR A 72 -4.20 11.58 5.87
C THR A 72 -5.61 11.91 5.37
N GLN A 73 -5.95 13.19 5.31
CA GLN A 73 -7.19 13.68 4.71
C GLN A 73 -7.14 13.76 3.17
N ARG A 74 -5.99 13.41 2.59
CA ARG A 74 -5.74 13.49 1.14
C ARG A 74 -5.47 12.12 0.52
N ALA A 75 -6.04 11.07 1.09
CA ALA A 75 -5.76 9.69 0.72
C ALA A 75 -5.96 9.41 -0.78
N ALA A 76 -7.11 9.80 -1.34
CA ALA A 76 -7.41 9.60 -2.77
C ALA A 76 -6.40 10.33 -3.68
N ARG A 77 -6.00 11.55 -3.31
CA ARG A 77 -4.98 12.30 -4.05
C ARG A 77 -3.65 11.57 -4.08
N TYR A 78 -3.18 11.10 -2.91
CA TYR A 78 -1.91 10.40 -2.81
C TYR A 78 -1.94 9.04 -3.46
N GLY A 79 -3.04 8.29 -3.34
CA GLY A 79 -3.25 7.01 -4.01
C GLY A 79 -3.21 7.16 -5.53
N LYS A 80 -4.00 8.08 -6.09
CA LYS A 80 -4.00 8.40 -7.52
C LYS A 80 -2.61 8.81 -8.02
N GLN A 81 -1.93 9.70 -7.27
CA GLN A 81 -0.60 10.18 -7.64
C GLN A 81 0.44 9.06 -7.64
N LEU A 82 0.40 8.17 -6.64
CA LEU A 82 1.30 7.02 -6.57
C LEU A 82 1.07 6.07 -7.75
N VAL A 83 -0.18 5.66 -7.98
CA VAL A 83 -0.52 4.74 -9.07
C VAL A 83 -0.16 5.35 -10.42
N SER A 84 -0.57 6.60 -10.69
CA SER A 84 -0.26 7.26 -11.96
C SER A 84 1.25 7.41 -12.20
N HIS A 85 2.02 7.70 -11.16
CA HIS A 85 3.48 7.82 -11.29
C HIS A 85 4.14 6.48 -11.59
N MET A 86 3.73 5.43 -10.90
CA MET A 86 4.31 4.09 -11.08
C MET A 86 3.88 3.45 -12.39
N ALA A 87 2.67 3.74 -12.88
CA ALA A 87 2.11 3.20 -14.12
C ALA A 87 2.89 3.58 -15.39
N HIS A 88 3.82 4.53 -15.30
CA HIS A 88 4.76 4.80 -16.39
C HIS A 88 5.78 3.68 -16.63
N LYS A 89 5.97 2.77 -15.68
CA LYS A 89 6.99 1.71 -15.74
C LYS A 89 6.44 0.32 -15.48
N ILE A 90 5.31 0.21 -14.80
CA ILE A 90 4.69 -1.06 -14.38
C ILE A 90 3.18 -0.98 -14.63
N THR A 91 2.52 -2.12 -14.71
CA THR A 91 1.06 -2.17 -14.88
C THR A 91 0.37 -1.58 -13.65
N GLY A 92 -0.52 -0.59 -13.87
CA GLY A 92 -1.26 0.06 -12.80
C GLY A 92 -2.64 0.54 -13.24
N PHE A 93 -3.57 0.55 -12.29
CA PHE A 93 -4.93 1.01 -12.47
C PHE A 93 -5.40 1.78 -11.23
N TRP A 94 -6.16 2.85 -11.42
CA TRP A 94 -6.79 3.63 -10.38
C TRP A 94 -8.25 3.90 -10.71
N ASP A 95 -9.16 3.54 -9.81
CA ASP A 95 -10.57 3.90 -9.86
C ASP A 95 -10.77 5.14 -8.99
N GLU A 96 -11.22 6.23 -9.61
CA GLU A 96 -11.38 7.53 -8.95
C GLU A 96 -12.67 7.61 -8.12
N GLU A 97 -13.70 6.88 -8.53
CA GLU A 97 -15.00 6.88 -7.84
C GLU A 97 -14.94 6.05 -6.56
N GLU A 98 -14.34 4.88 -6.65
CA GLU A 98 -14.17 3.97 -5.50
C GLU A 98 -12.96 4.33 -4.64
N GLY A 99 -12.02 5.13 -5.14
CA GLY A 99 -10.80 5.48 -4.44
C GLY A 99 -9.86 4.28 -4.23
N ILE A 100 -9.89 3.31 -5.14
CA ILE A 100 -9.07 2.10 -5.07
C ILE A 100 -8.21 1.94 -6.32
N GLY A 101 -7.09 1.26 -6.17
CA GLY A 101 -6.23 0.97 -7.31
C GLY A 101 -5.26 -0.16 -7.03
N TYR A 102 -4.50 -0.54 -8.04
CA TYR A 102 -3.44 -1.53 -7.89
C TYR A 102 -2.26 -1.25 -8.81
N LEU A 103 -1.13 -1.86 -8.47
CA LEU A 103 0.09 -1.90 -9.26
C LEU A 103 0.58 -3.35 -9.33
N LEU A 104 1.08 -3.78 -10.48
CA LEU A 104 1.78 -5.05 -10.65
C LEU A 104 3.24 -4.74 -10.94
N PHE A 105 4.14 -5.27 -10.11
CA PHE A 105 5.58 -5.09 -10.31
C PHE A 105 6.08 -6.05 -11.39
N ASP A 106 5.91 -5.66 -12.65
CA ASP A 106 6.17 -6.45 -13.86
C ASP A 106 7.15 -5.77 -14.85
N HIS A 107 7.97 -4.82 -14.37
CA HIS A 107 8.79 -3.93 -15.22
C HIS A 107 9.71 -4.65 -16.22
N GLU A 108 10.29 -5.79 -15.86
CA GLU A 108 11.28 -6.49 -16.70
C GLU A 108 11.06 -8.01 -16.65
N GLY A 109 9.82 -8.48 -16.66
CA GLY A 109 9.55 -9.91 -16.64
C GLY A 109 8.30 -10.33 -15.88
N PRO A 110 8.33 -11.46 -15.19
CA PRO A 110 7.16 -11.95 -14.47
C PRO A 110 6.78 -11.01 -13.32
N VAL A 111 5.50 -10.98 -12.97
CA VAL A 111 4.99 -10.20 -11.84
C VAL A 111 5.71 -10.60 -10.55
N LEU A 112 6.44 -9.67 -9.95
CA LEU A 112 7.21 -9.85 -8.73
C LEU A 112 6.38 -9.61 -7.46
N GLY A 113 5.26 -8.92 -7.60
CA GLY A 113 4.35 -8.59 -6.52
C GLY A 113 3.15 -7.81 -7.01
N ARG A 114 2.08 -7.85 -6.22
CA ARG A 114 0.88 -7.03 -6.37
C ARG A 114 0.77 -6.06 -5.22
N PHE A 115 0.43 -4.85 -5.55
CA PHE A 115 0.29 -3.74 -4.61
C PHE A 115 -1.08 -3.13 -4.75
N ASP A 116 -1.92 -3.27 -3.74
CA ASP A 116 -3.25 -2.70 -3.70
C ASP A 116 -3.22 -1.38 -2.89
N VAL A 117 -3.96 -0.38 -3.37
CA VAL A 117 -4.03 0.98 -2.82
C VAL A 117 -5.48 1.32 -2.56
N ILE A 118 -5.83 1.63 -1.33
CA ILE A 118 -7.20 1.90 -0.90
C ILE A 118 -7.23 3.22 -0.15
N ALA A 119 -7.97 4.19 -0.68
CA ALA A 119 -8.15 5.49 -0.06
C ALA A 119 -9.47 5.52 0.73
N SER A 120 -9.36 5.87 2.00
CA SER A 120 -10.49 6.16 2.89
C SER A 120 -10.54 7.66 3.18
N PRO A 121 -11.62 8.20 3.75
CA PRO A 121 -11.70 9.62 4.10
C PRO A 121 -10.60 10.11 5.06
N SER A 122 -10.05 9.22 5.90
CA SER A 122 -9.09 9.55 6.95
C SER A 122 -7.71 8.91 6.79
N ASP A 123 -7.56 7.94 5.90
CA ASP A 123 -6.31 7.20 5.73
C ASP A 123 -6.13 6.64 4.32
N LEU A 124 -4.87 6.36 3.98
CA LEU A 124 -4.47 5.61 2.81
C LEU A 124 -3.91 4.26 3.25
N ARG A 125 -4.58 3.19 2.86
CA ARG A 125 -4.13 1.82 3.11
C ARG A 125 -3.41 1.27 1.90
N LEU A 126 -2.27 0.64 2.16
CA LEU A 126 -1.42 -0.02 1.18
C LEU A 126 -1.30 -1.49 1.55
N GLU A 127 -1.41 -2.38 0.58
CA GLU A 127 -1.24 -3.81 0.76
C GLU A 127 -0.35 -4.38 -0.34
N LEU A 128 0.82 -4.88 0.03
CA LEU A 128 1.78 -5.51 -0.86
C LEU A 128 1.76 -7.02 -0.64
N ARG A 129 1.59 -7.78 -1.72
CA ARG A 129 1.73 -9.24 -1.74
C ARG A 129 2.90 -9.61 -2.63
N THR A 130 3.90 -10.23 -2.05
CA THR A 130 5.15 -10.63 -2.74
C THR A 130 5.86 -11.75 -2.00
N THR A 131 7.02 -12.17 -2.48
CA THR A 131 7.85 -13.12 -1.73
C THR A 131 8.65 -12.43 -0.63
N PRO A 132 9.03 -13.13 0.46
CA PRO A 132 9.76 -12.55 1.58
C PRO A 132 11.05 -11.83 1.16
N GLU A 133 11.78 -12.39 0.17
CA GLU A 133 13.06 -11.84 -0.31
C GLU A 133 12.90 -10.49 -1.00
N ARG A 134 11.73 -10.23 -1.57
CA ARG A 134 11.43 -9.00 -2.32
C ARG A 134 10.70 -7.94 -1.50
N ALA A 135 10.10 -8.34 -0.39
CA ALA A 135 9.24 -7.48 0.42
C ALA A 135 9.91 -6.15 0.79
N ALA A 136 11.10 -6.21 1.39
CA ALA A 136 11.81 -5.00 1.82
C ALA A 136 12.14 -4.04 0.66
N HIS A 137 12.45 -4.59 -0.53
CA HIS A 137 12.73 -3.78 -1.71
C HIS A 137 11.46 -3.09 -2.23
N LEU A 138 10.37 -3.84 -2.40
CA LEU A 138 9.12 -3.32 -2.95
C LEU A 138 8.42 -2.36 -1.99
N GLU A 139 8.45 -2.63 -0.67
CA GLU A 139 8.01 -1.70 0.37
C GLU A 139 8.75 -0.35 0.25
N ARG A 140 10.08 -0.41 0.11
CA ARG A 140 10.90 0.80 -0.05
C ARG A 140 10.57 1.55 -1.33
N VAL A 141 10.41 0.85 -2.46
CA VAL A 141 10.07 1.48 -3.74
C VAL A 141 8.75 2.24 -3.63
N ALA A 142 7.67 1.60 -3.16
CA ALA A 142 6.38 2.24 -3.01
C ALA A 142 6.41 3.36 -1.94
N GLY A 143 6.98 3.06 -0.78
CA GLY A 143 6.98 3.96 0.36
C GLY A 143 7.78 5.25 0.12
N ILE A 144 8.95 5.18 -0.55
CA ILE A 144 9.74 6.41 -0.80
C ILE A 144 9.07 7.34 -1.81
N HIS A 145 8.34 6.79 -2.80
CA HIS A 145 7.58 7.64 -3.72
C HIS A 145 6.46 8.35 -2.98
N LEU A 146 5.71 7.63 -2.15
CA LEU A 146 4.62 8.21 -1.36
C LEU A 146 5.13 9.24 -0.34
N ALA A 147 6.22 8.94 0.38
CA ALA A 147 6.85 9.88 1.30
C ALA A 147 7.27 11.19 0.60
N ARG A 148 7.74 11.12 -0.64
CA ARG A 148 8.08 12.31 -1.44
C ARG A 148 6.86 13.12 -1.85
N PHE A 149 5.77 12.45 -2.23
CA PHE A 149 4.54 13.16 -2.58
C PHE A 149 3.92 13.87 -1.38
N GLY A 150 4.00 13.23 -0.22
CA GLY A 150 3.48 13.76 1.03
C GLY A 150 4.51 14.44 1.93
N ALA A 151 5.66 14.90 1.39
CA ALA A 151 6.72 15.51 2.19
C ALA A 151 6.25 16.77 2.94
N HIS A 152 5.40 17.60 2.32
CA HIS A 152 4.81 18.77 2.98
C HIS A 152 3.82 18.41 4.09
N ASP A 153 3.19 17.25 4.02
CA ASP A 153 2.26 16.76 5.02
C ASP A 153 2.95 15.82 6.03
N GLY A 154 4.27 15.61 5.90
CA GLY A 154 5.07 14.79 6.81
C GLY A 154 4.68 13.31 6.81
N LEU A 155 4.25 12.76 5.66
CA LEU A 155 3.79 11.37 5.61
C LEU A 155 4.89 10.39 6.01
N THR A 156 4.51 9.47 6.88
CA THR A 156 5.32 8.33 7.31
C THR A 156 4.64 7.03 6.90
N ILE A 157 5.37 6.17 6.22
CA ILE A 157 4.90 4.87 5.75
C ILE A 157 5.62 3.80 6.56
N ALA A 158 4.93 3.19 7.50
CA ALA A 158 5.43 2.11 8.34
C ALA A 158 4.74 0.79 7.95
N TRP A 159 5.53 -0.15 7.46
CA TRP A 159 5.04 -1.44 7.00
C TRP A 159 4.95 -2.46 8.13
N ARG A 160 3.94 -3.30 8.07
CA ARG A 160 3.72 -4.46 8.96
C ARG A 160 3.55 -5.70 8.12
N ARG A 161 4.36 -6.71 8.39
CA ARG A 161 4.36 -7.96 7.64
C ARG A 161 3.53 -9.03 8.33
N SER A 162 2.88 -9.87 7.54
CA SER A 162 2.00 -10.94 8.04
C SER A 162 2.73 -12.06 8.79
N ASP A 163 4.02 -12.22 8.58
CA ASP A 163 4.87 -13.18 9.26
C ASP A 163 5.40 -12.69 10.62
N GLY A 164 5.04 -11.46 11.02
CA GLY A 164 5.50 -10.84 12.25
C GLY A 164 6.90 -10.22 12.15
N SER A 165 7.59 -10.34 11.02
CA SER A 165 8.86 -9.65 10.83
C SER A 165 8.67 -8.14 10.70
N GLU A 166 9.71 -7.39 11.01
CA GLU A 166 9.67 -5.93 10.90
C GLU A 166 9.61 -5.51 9.43
N GLY A 167 8.63 -4.67 9.10
CA GLY A 167 8.53 -3.99 7.83
C GLY A 167 9.44 -2.75 7.78
N SER A 168 9.70 -2.27 6.59
CA SER A 168 10.49 -1.05 6.41
C SER A 168 9.70 0.21 6.76
N VAL A 169 10.39 1.31 7.06
CA VAL A 169 9.79 2.62 7.33
C VAL A 169 10.37 3.65 6.37
N GLN A 170 9.49 4.47 5.76
CA GLN A 170 9.88 5.57 4.90
C GLN A 170 9.20 6.88 5.37
N GLY A 171 9.96 7.96 5.34
CA GLY A 171 9.50 9.28 5.82
C GLY A 171 9.57 9.41 7.35
N PRO A 172 9.15 10.54 7.91
CA PRO A 172 8.78 11.73 7.14
C PRO A 172 9.99 12.33 6.40
N LEU A 173 9.76 12.83 5.20
CA LEU A 173 10.79 13.58 4.46
C LEU A 173 10.58 15.06 4.69
N THR A 174 11.64 15.76 5.05
CA THR A 174 11.60 17.22 5.14
C THR A 174 11.55 17.84 3.75
N PRO A 175 10.93 19.01 3.57
CA PRO A 175 10.96 19.75 2.30
C PRO A 175 12.39 19.98 1.79
N ASP A 176 13.34 20.26 2.69
CA ASP A 176 14.75 20.46 2.37
C ASP A 176 15.42 19.21 1.78
N GLU A 177 15.10 18.02 2.33
CA GLU A 177 15.60 16.75 1.78
C GLU A 177 15.04 16.46 0.38
N VAL A 178 13.78 16.81 0.15
CA VAL A 178 13.16 16.67 -1.17
C VAL A 178 13.84 17.59 -2.17
N GLU A 179 14.09 18.84 -1.79
CA GLU A 179 14.75 19.84 -2.63
C GLU A 179 16.22 19.46 -2.89
N ALA A 180 16.96 19.05 -1.86
CA ALA A 180 18.34 18.60 -2.02
C ALA A 180 18.45 17.43 -3.02
N ARG A 181 17.55 16.44 -2.91
CA ARG A 181 17.52 15.31 -3.85
C ARG A 181 17.09 15.72 -5.26
N ALA A 182 16.21 16.71 -5.40
CA ALA A 182 15.83 17.26 -6.69
C ALA A 182 17.03 17.96 -7.36
N ARG A 183 17.80 18.74 -6.60
CA ARG A 183 19.03 19.39 -7.06
C ARG A 183 20.09 18.37 -7.52
N GLU A 184 20.27 17.29 -6.76
CA GLU A 184 21.22 16.23 -7.13
C GLU A 184 20.81 15.49 -8.42
N ARG A 185 19.51 15.22 -8.61
CA ARG A 185 19.03 14.66 -9.88
C ARG A 185 19.23 15.59 -11.05
N ALA A 186 18.95 16.89 -10.86
CA ALA A 186 19.16 17.89 -11.91
C ALA A 186 20.63 17.98 -12.32
N LYS A 187 21.55 17.96 -11.35
CA LYS A 187 23.00 17.92 -11.61
C LYS A 187 23.40 16.66 -12.38
N LYS A 188 22.90 15.49 -11.97
CA LYS A 188 23.17 14.24 -12.66
C LYS A 188 22.66 14.25 -14.10
N ALA A 189 21.41 14.69 -14.31
CA ALA A 189 20.82 14.79 -15.64
C ALA A 189 21.58 15.77 -16.53
N ALA A 190 22.02 16.92 -16.00
CA ALA A 190 22.83 17.89 -16.73
C ALA A 190 24.21 17.30 -17.15
N ARG A 191 24.82 16.51 -16.25
CA ARG A 191 26.09 15.84 -16.55
C ARG A 191 25.92 14.79 -17.65
N GLU A 192 24.88 13.94 -17.54
CA GLU A 192 24.57 12.93 -18.55
C GLU A 192 24.24 13.54 -19.92
N ALA A 193 23.53 14.68 -19.92
CA ALA A 193 23.26 15.43 -21.16
C ALA A 193 24.52 15.99 -21.79
N ALA A 194 25.44 16.55 -20.99
CA ALA A 194 26.72 17.06 -21.46
C ALA A 194 27.65 15.94 -22.02
N GLU A 195 27.67 14.78 -21.35
CA GLU A 195 28.40 13.60 -21.79
C GLU A 195 27.89 13.09 -23.16
N ARG A 196 26.55 13.06 -23.33
CA ARG A 196 25.94 12.69 -24.62
C ARG A 196 26.24 13.69 -25.72
N GLU A 197 26.16 14.98 -25.45
CA GLU A 197 26.47 16.02 -26.42
C GLU A 197 27.95 15.97 -26.84
N ALA A 198 28.86 15.69 -25.89
CA ALA A 198 30.27 15.51 -26.18
C ALA A 198 30.53 14.30 -27.09
N ALA A 199 29.88 13.16 -26.80
CA ALA A 199 29.99 11.96 -27.61
C ALA A 199 29.43 12.14 -29.02
N GLU A 200 28.32 12.86 -29.18
CA GLU A 200 27.75 13.18 -30.49
C GLU A 200 28.65 14.10 -31.33
N ARG A 201 29.31 15.06 -30.68
CA ARG A 201 30.31 15.93 -31.37
C ARG A 201 31.54 15.17 -31.83
N GLU A 202 32.00 14.22 -31.01
CA GLU A 202 33.17 13.38 -31.34
C GLU A 202 32.85 12.44 -32.52
N ALA A 203 31.66 11.84 -32.52
CA ALA A 203 31.21 10.99 -33.64
C ALA A 203 31.01 11.76 -34.94
N GLY A 204 30.53 13.01 -34.88
CA GLY A 204 30.35 13.86 -36.07
C GLY A 204 31.65 14.45 -36.65
N HIS A 205 32.79 14.32 -35.96
CA HIS A 205 34.12 14.77 -36.46
C HIS A 205 34.93 13.64 -37.08
N ALA A 206 34.45 12.40 -37.01
CA ALA A 206 35.15 11.22 -37.51
C ALA A 206 34.78 10.82 -38.96
N GLU A 207 33.86 11.58 -39.60
CA GLU A 207 33.50 11.47 -41.03
C GLU A 207 34.23 12.55 -41.88
#